data_eaa93d5afa50ae2e605fc3290048af85
#
_entry.id   eaa93d5afa50ae2e605fc3290048af85
#
_cell.length_a   1.000
_cell.length_b   1.000
_cell.length_c   1.000
_cell.angle_alpha   90.00
_cell.angle_beta   90.00
_cell.angle_gamma   90.00
#
_symmetry.space_group_name_H-M   'P 1'
#
loop_
_entity.id
_entity.type
_entity.pdbx_description
1 polymer ?
#
loop_
_entity_poly.entity_id
_entity_poly.type
_entity_poly.pdbx_seq_one_letter_code
_entity_poly.pdbx_strand_id
1 'polypeptide(L)'
;MLDQRLQPVPPYTALVFDCDGTLVDTSSANESAWRTALATWRVELDPAWYRARTGLSADRLLAELETETGTELDYRAVQAAALDAYQWLIHTVTPHRQVSAIAEAHRGRVPMAVASGGSRQSVEETLRVTGLLPLFDTVVTRDDVRYGKPAPDVYLLAARLLGVAPHACVAYEDTDEGVGAALAAGMTVIDVRPSLQGRT
;
A
#
# COMPACT_ATOMS: atom_id res chain seq x y z
N MET A 1 -14.40 15.60 12.32
CA MET A 1 -13.46 16.68 11.95
C MET A 1 -12.26 16.00 11.31
N LEU A 2 -11.79 16.46 10.16
CA LEU A 2 -10.61 15.87 9.49
C LEU A 2 -9.36 16.12 10.35
N ASP A 3 -8.47 15.14 10.43
CA ASP A 3 -7.19 15.28 11.14
C ASP A 3 -6.33 16.31 10.40
N GLN A 4 -5.93 17.38 11.12
CA GLN A 4 -5.13 18.46 10.53
C GLN A 4 -3.77 17.98 10.03
N ARG A 5 -3.20 16.92 10.62
CA ARG A 5 -1.92 16.35 10.20
C ARG A 5 -1.97 15.71 8.81
N LEU A 6 -3.17 15.30 8.37
CA LEU A 6 -3.40 14.69 7.06
C LEU A 6 -3.80 15.74 6.00
N GLN A 7 -3.98 17.01 6.38
CA GLN A 7 -4.33 18.03 5.40
C GLN A 7 -3.13 18.37 4.51
N PRO A 8 -3.27 18.30 3.19
CA PRO A 8 -2.17 18.69 2.30
C PRO A 8 -2.00 20.21 2.32
N VAL A 9 -0.74 20.64 2.44
CA VAL A 9 -0.41 22.08 2.50
C VAL A 9 -0.14 22.61 1.09
N PRO A 10 -0.86 23.63 0.62
CA PRO A 10 -0.61 24.26 -0.70
C PRO A 10 0.80 24.87 -0.80
N PRO A 11 1.38 24.96 -2.01
CA PRO A 11 0.75 24.62 -3.29
C PRO A 11 0.90 23.13 -3.66
N TYR A 12 -0.20 22.50 -4.09
CA TYR A 12 -0.21 21.17 -4.71
C TYR A 12 -1.28 21.13 -5.80
N THR A 13 -1.14 20.21 -6.77
CA THR A 13 -2.08 20.06 -7.88
C THR A 13 -2.61 18.64 -8.05
N ALA A 14 -2.06 17.65 -7.33
CA ALA A 14 -2.54 16.29 -7.31
C ALA A 14 -2.25 15.60 -5.98
N LEU A 15 -3.02 14.55 -5.67
CA LEU A 15 -2.77 13.68 -4.53
C LEU A 15 -2.52 12.24 -5.00
N VAL A 16 -1.55 11.57 -4.37
CA VAL A 16 -1.22 10.19 -4.65
C VAL A 16 -1.26 9.40 -3.34
N PHE A 17 -2.01 8.32 -3.31
CA PHE A 17 -2.22 7.53 -2.09
C PHE A 17 -1.62 6.14 -2.26
N ASP A 18 -0.88 5.68 -1.27
CA ASP A 18 -0.71 4.25 -1.11
C ASP A 18 -2.02 3.58 -0.73
N CYS A 19 -2.12 2.26 -0.91
CA CYS A 19 -3.34 1.49 -0.65
C CYS A 19 -3.31 0.80 0.71
N ASP A 20 -2.40 -0.18 0.86
CA ASP A 20 -2.36 -1.12 1.97
C ASP A 20 -1.74 -0.51 3.21
N GLY A 21 -2.51 -0.34 4.29
CA GLY A 21 -2.07 0.35 5.50
C GLY A 21 -2.28 1.87 5.44
N THR A 22 -2.48 2.44 4.26
CA THR A 22 -2.74 3.87 4.05
C THR A 22 -4.23 4.17 3.83
N LEU A 23 -4.80 3.77 2.71
CA LEU A 23 -6.23 3.94 2.42
C LEU A 23 -7.09 2.91 3.13
N VAL A 24 -6.57 1.70 3.26
CA VAL A 24 -7.31 0.52 3.76
C VAL A 24 -6.47 -0.21 4.80
N ASP A 25 -7.09 -0.56 5.92
CA ASP A 25 -6.50 -1.50 6.88
C ASP A 25 -6.61 -2.92 6.31
N THR A 26 -5.50 -3.39 5.78
CA THR A 26 -5.34 -4.75 5.23
C THR A 26 -4.47 -5.63 6.12
N SER A 27 -3.99 -5.13 7.25
CA SER A 27 -2.95 -5.76 8.09
C SER A 27 -3.32 -7.17 8.53
N SER A 28 -4.53 -7.36 9.10
CA SER A 28 -4.98 -8.66 9.58
C SER A 28 -5.24 -9.65 8.45
N ALA A 29 -5.77 -9.17 7.33
CA ALA A 29 -6.02 -9.99 6.14
C ALA A 29 -4.71 -10.48 5.52
N ASN A 30 -3.74 -9.58 5.36
CA ASN A 30 -2.41 -9.90 4.84
C ASN A 30 -1.65 -10.88 5.77
N GLU A 31 -1.61 -10.62 7.09
CA GLU A 31 -0.98 -11.55 8.05
C GLU A 31 -1.58 -12.95 7.94
N SER A 32 -2.90 -13.06 7.90
CA SER A 32 -3.60 -14.34 7.79
C SER A 32 -3.36 -15.03 6.44
N ALA A 33 -3.29 -14.27 5.35
CA ALA A 33 -3.01 -14.79 4.02
C ALA A 33 -1.59 -15.36 3.92
N TRP A 34 -0.58 -14.62 4.39
CA TRP A 34 0.80 -15.10 4.43
C TRP A 34 0.96 -16.34 5.31
N ARG A 35 0.33 -16.36 6.49
CA ARG A 35 0.35 -17.52 7.37
C ARG A 35 -0.27 -18.75 6.71
N THR A 36 -1.39 -18.57 6.01
CA THR A 36 -2.05 -19.66 5.27
C THR A 36 -1.17 -20.18 4.12
N ALA A 37 -0.58 -19.31 3.36
CA ALA A 37 0.31 -19.67 2.27
C ALA A 37 1.51 -20.47 2.78
N LEU A 38 2.22 -19.97 3.77
CA LEU A 38 3.45 -20.57 4.30
C LEU A 38 3.24 -21.91 4.98
N ALA A 39 2.03 -22.20 5.47
CA ALA A 39 1.71 -23.50 6.08
C ALA A 39 1.96 -24.68 5.13
N THR A 40 1.82 -24.49 3.80
CA THR A 40 2.11 -25.51 2.79
C THR A 40 3.60 -25.90 2.78
N TRP A 41 4.48 -24.97 3.12
CA TRP A 41 5.93 -25.21 3.28
C TRP A 41 6.33 -25.59 4.71
N ARG A 42 5.34 -25.82 5.61
CA ARG A 42 5.55 -26.09 7.04
C ARG A 42 6.35 -25.00 7.76
N VAL A 43 6.22 -23.77 7.27
CA VAL A 43 6.78 -22.57 7.91
C VAL A 43 5.68 -21.91 8.73
N GLU A 44 5.92 -21.80 10.03
CA GLU A 44 5.05 -21.06 10.94
C GLU A 44 5.46 -19.60 10.94
N LEU A 45 4.55 -18.72 10.56
CA LEU A 45 4.78 -17.27 10.55
C LEU A 45 4.43 -16.70 11.92
N ASP A 46 5.46 -16.27 12.66
CA ASP A 46 5.26 -15.55 13.92
C ASP A 46 4.61 -14.17 13.64
N PRO A 47 3.47 -13.86 14.28
CA PRO A 47 2.78 -12.59 14.05
C PRO A 47 3.60 -11.35 14.43
N ALA A 48 4.43 -11.42 15.47
CA ALA A 48 5.25 -10.28 15.87
C ALA A 48 6.41 -10.06 14.89
N TRP A 49 7.01 -11.16 14.42
CA TRP A 49 8.04 -11.13 13.38
C TRP A 49 7.51 -10.50 12.08
N TYR A 50 6.29 -10.91 11.65
CA TYR A 50 5.65 -10.37 10.44
C TYR A 50 5.32 -8.88 10.60
N ARG A 51 4.70 -8.48 11.72
CA ARG A 51 4.34 -7.07 11.96
C ARG A 51 5.55 -6.14 11.98
N ALA A 52 6.70 -6.60 12.46
CA ALA A 52 7.95 -5.82 12.43
C ALA A 52 8.50 -5.62 11.00
N ARG A 53 7.98 -6.36 10.02
CA ARG A 53 8.39 -6.36 8.60
C ARG A 53 7.29 -5.90 7.65
N THR A 54 6.21 -5.40 8.18
CA THR A 54 5.14 -4.79 7.37
C THR A 54 5.71 -3.66 6.51
N GLY A 55 5.38 -3.67 5.22
CA GLY A 55 5.90 -2.69 4.25
C GLY A 55 7.10 -3.19 3.44
N LEU A 56 7.72 -4.33 3.80
CA LEU A 56 8.68 -4.96 2.91
C LEU A 56 8.00 -5.50 1.65
N SER A 57 8.72 -5.48 0.53
CA SER A 57 8.28 -6.19 -0.65
C SER A 57 8.18 -7.70 -0.36
N ALA A 58 7.29 -8.40 -1.09
CA ALA A 58 7.09 -9.84 -0.91
C ALA A 58 8.39 -10.64 -1.04
N ASP A 59 9.22 -10.29 -2.02
CA ASP A 59 10.52 -10.97 -2.24
C ASP A 59 11.46 -10.77 -1.05
N ARG A 60 11.53 -9.56 -0.48
CA ARG A 60 12.35 -9.29 0.71
C ARG A 60 11.83 -10.01 1.95
N LEU A 61 10.52 -10.02 2.15
CA LEU A 61 9.89 -10.75 3.25
C LEU A 61 10.26 -12.25 3.20
N LEU A 62 10.15 -12.85 2.02
CA LEU A 62 10.46 -14.26 1.83
C LEU A 62 11.95 -14.55 2.00
N ALA A 63 12.84 -13.67 1.49
CA ALA A 63 14.28 -13.84 1.65
C ALA A 63 14.72 -13.77 3.13
N GLU A 64 14.12 -12.86 3.92
CA GLU A 64 14.39 -12.79 5.36
C GLU A 64 13.84 -14.03 6.08
N LEU A 65 12.69 -14.53 5.67
CA LEU A 65 12.08 -15.73 6.25
C LEU A 65 12.91 -16.99 5.96
N GLU A 66 13.42 -17.15 4.73
CA GLU A 66 14.36 -18.22 4.38
C GLU A 66 15.62 -18.17 5.25
N THR A 67 16.16 -16.97 5.43
CA THR A 67 17.36 -16.79 6.25
C THR A 67 17.11 -17.21 7.71
N GLU A 68 15.95 -16.92 8.24
CA GLU A 68 15.60 -17.21 9.63
C GLU A 68 15.23 -18.68 9.87
N THR A 69 14.48 -19.26 8.92
CA THR A 69 13.95 -20.62 9.08
C THR A 69 14.85 -21.71 8.48
N GLY A 70 15.76 -21.33 7.57
CA GLY A 70 16.56 -22.25 6.79
C GLY A 70 15.74 -23.06 5.78
N THR A 71 14.50 -22.68 5.51
CA THR A 71 13.59 -23.36 4.60
C THR A 71 13.65 -22.70 3.23
N GLU A 72 13.99 -23.46 2.20
CA GLU A 72 13.93 -22.98 0.80
C GLU A 72 12.47 -22.82 0.37
N LEU A 73 12.12 -21.65 -0.18
CA LEU A 73 10.77 -21.27 -0.58
C LEU A 73 10.68 -21.02 -2.09
N ASP A 74 9.66 -21.57 -2.73
CA ASP A 74 9.26 -21.13 -4.06
C ASP A 74 8.49 -19.82 -3.95
N TYR A 75 9.18 -18.69 -4.11
CA TYR A 75 8.62 -17.34 -3.94
C TYR A 75 7.36 -17.13 -4.80
N ARG A 76 7.39 -17.61 -6.03
CA ARG A 76 6.24 -17.46 -6.93
C ARG A 76 5.03 -18.26 -6.43
N ALA A 77 5.25 -19.48 -5.99
CA ALA A 77 4.18 -20.33 -5.49
C ALA A 77 3.64 -19.82 -4.14
N VAL A 78 4.51 -19.36 -3.23
CA VAL A 78 4.10 -18.76 -1.96
C VAL A 78 3.29 -17.49 -2.19
N GLN A 79 3.74 -16.59 -3.07
CA GLN A 79 3.03 -15.35 -3.37
C GLN A 79 1.66 -15.61 -4.02
N ALA A 80 1.58 -16.59 -4.94
CA ALA A 80 0.30 -17.00 -5.52
C ALA A 80 -0.66 -17.53 -4.46
N ALA A 81 -0.20 -18.40 -3.56
CA ALA A 81 -1.02 -18.94 -2.47
C ALA A 81 -1.45 -17.83 -1.48
N ALA A 82 -0.57 -16.85 -1.21
CA ALA A 82 -0.92 -15.71 -0.35
C ALA A 82 -1.98 -14.81 -1.02
N LEU A 83 -1.87 -14.58 -2.32
CA LEU A 83 -2.88 -13.83 -3.07
C LEU A 83 -4.24 -14.53 -3.04
N ASP A 84 -4.27 -15.85 -3.29
CA ASP A 84 -5.49 -16.64 -3.23
C ASP A 84 -6.12 -16.59 -1.82
N ALA A 85 -5.32 -16.76 -0.78
CA ALA A 85 -5.79 -16.67 0.60
C ALA A 85 -6.31 -15.27 0.95
N TYR A 86 -5.63 -14.21 0.49
CA TYR A 86 -6.07 -12.83 0.68
C TYR A 86 -7.45 -12.57 0.06
N GLN A 87 -7.72 -13.12 -1.13
CA GLN A 87 -9.02 -12.94 -1.79
C GLN A 87 -10.18 -13.48 -0.98
N TRP A 88 -9.99 -14.57 -0.23
CA TRP A 88 -11.00 -15.08 0.69
C TRP A 88 -11.25 -14.15 1.89
N LEU A 89 -10.26 -13.36 2.26
CA LEU A 89 -10.28 -12.46 3.41
C LEU A 89 -10.62 -11.01 3.05
N ILE A 90 -10.67 -10.69 1.76
CA ILE A 90 -10.81 -9.31 1.28
C ILE A 90 -12.08 -8.60 1.80
N HIS A 91 -13.13 -9.34 2.13
CA HIS A 91 -14.35 -8.82 2.71
C HIS A 91 -14.19 -8.32 4.16
N THR A 92 -13.05 -8.61 4.80
CA THR A 92 -12.75 -8.19 6.17
C THR A 92 -11.98 -6.88 6.26
N VAL A 93 -11.43 -6.39 5.13
CA VAL A 93 -10.68 -5.14 5.10
C VAL A 93 -11.59 -3.92 5.26
N THR A 94 -11.07 -2.87 5.87
CA THR A 94 -11.84 -1.66 6.13
C THR A 94 -11.08 -0.40 5.75
N PRO A 95 -11.75 0.65 5.23
CA PRO A 95 -11.09 1.92 4.96
C PRO A 95 -10.52 2.56 6.23
N HIS A 96 -9.32 3.10 6.15
CA HIS A 96 -8.84 4.07 7.12
C HIS A 96 -9.61 5.39 6.95
N ARG A 97 -10.65 5.59 7.76
CA ARG A 97 -11.60 6.71 7.62
C ARG A 97 -10.94 8.07 7.61
N GLN A 98 -9.83 8.27 8.33
CA GLN A 98 -9.12 9.55 8.36
C GLN A 98 -8.49 9.87 7.00
N VAL A 99 -7.91 8.87 6.34
CA VAL A 99 -7.24 9.03 5.04
C VAL A 99 -8.25 9.04 3.90
N SER A 100 -9.22 8.11 3.89
CA SER A 100 -10.25 8.07 2.85
C SER A 100 -11.09 9.34 2.83
N ALA A 101 -11.34 9.98 3.99
CA ALA A 101 -12.03 11.26 4.05
C ALA A 101 -11.25 12.41 3.38
N ILE A 102 -9.91 12.34 3.32
CA ILE A 102 -9.12 13.30 2.53
C ILE A 102 -9.38 13.10 1.05
N ALA A 103 -9.35 11.84 0.55
CA ALA A 103 -9.65 11.54 -0.84
C ALA A 103 -11.09 11.98 -1.21
N GLU A 104 -12.07 11.68 -0.37
CA GLU A 104 -13.48 12.09 -0.56
C GLU A 104 -13.62 13.63 -0.65
N ALA A 105 -12.94 14.38 0.25
CA ALA A 105 -12.98 15.83 0.27
C ALA A 105 -12.35 16.48 -0.96
N HIS A 106 -11.43 15.78 -1.64
CA HIS A 106 -10.71 16.28 -2.83
C HIS A 106 -11.28 15.76 -4.16
N ARG A 107 -12.26 14.87 -4.11
CA ARG A 107 -12.89 14.31 -5.31
C ARG A 107 -13.39 15.42 -6.24
N GLY A 108 -12.95 15.37 -7.51
CA GLY A 108 -13.31 16.35 -8.54
C GLY A 108 -12.70 17.75 -8.35
N ARG A 109 -11.82 17.95 -7.36
CA ARG A 109 -11.12 19.22 -7.12
C ARG A 109 -9.69 19.19 -7.62
N VAL A 110 -9.02 18.07 -7.41
CA VAL A 110 -7.68 17.79 -7.93
C VAL A 110 -7.63 16.34 -8.42
N PRO A 111 -6.82 16.03 -9.43
CA PRO A 111 -6.61 14.66 -9.86
C PRO A 111 -5.97 13.82 -8.75
N MET A 112 -6.41 12.56 -8.65
CA MET A 112 -5.94 11.64 -7.61
C MET A 112 -5.58 10.28 -8.19
N ALA A 113 -4.50 9.69 -7.67
CA ALA A 113 -4.06 8.35 -8.02
C ALA A 113 -3.86 7.47 -6.79
N VAL A 114 -3.94 6.16 -7.00
CA VAL A 114 -3.36 5.16 -6.09
C VAL A 114 -2.01 4.72 -6.65
N ALA A 115 -1.00 4.55 -5.77
CA ALA A 115 0.33 4.03 -6.09
C ALA A 115 0.71 2.95 -5.07
N SER A 116 0.48 1.67 -5.39
CA SER A 116 0.63 0.54 -4.47
C SER A 116 1.76 -0.40 -4.85
N GLY A 117 2.37 -1.02 -3.84
CA GLY A 117 3.30 -2.15 -3.99
C GLY A 117 2.62 -3.51 -4.20
N GLY A 118 1.30 -3.59 -4.11
CA GLY A 118 0.51 -4.80 -4.33
C GLY A 118 0.31 -5.14 -5.82
N SER A 119 -0.20 -6.35 -6.09
CA SER A 119 -0.62 -6.74 -7.44
C SER A 119 -1.86 -5.96 -7.87
N ARG A 120 -2.04 -5.78 -9.18
CA ARG A 120 -3.23 -5.09 -9.73
C ARG A 120 -4.53 -5.72 -9.25
N GLN A 121 -4.60 -7.04 -9.30
CA GLN A 121 -5.78 -7.78 -8.88
C GLN A 121 -6.14 -7.50 -7.41
N SER A 122 -5.17 -7.57 -6.50
CA SER A 122 -5.39 -7.33 -5.07
C SER A 122 -5.82 -5.89 -4.80
N VAL A 123 -5.10 -4.91 -5.37
CA VAL A 123 -5.35 -3.48 -5.12
C VAL A 123 -6.71 -3.04 -5.65
N GLU A 124 -7.04 -3.39 -6.90
CA GLU A 124 -8.33 -3.00 -7.48
C GLU A 124 -9.51 -3.65 -6.75
N GLU A 125 -9.37 -4.91 -6.34
CA GLU A 125 -10.42 -5.58 -5.57
C GLU A 125 -10.58 -4.97 -4.17
N THR A 126 -9.48 -4.67 -3.47
CA THR A 126 -9.48 -3.96 -2.18
C THR A 126 -10.20 -2.61 -2.29
N LEU A 127 -9.86 -1.82 -3.31
CA LEU A 127 -10.51 -0.52 -3.55
C LEU A 127 -11.98 -0.67 -3.92
N ARG A 128 -12.35 -1.75 -4.62
CA ARG A 128 -13.74 -2.02 -5.02
C ARG A 128 -14.61 -2.41 -3.82
N VAL A 129 -14.16 -3.37 -3.00
CA VAL A 129 -14.95 -3.84 -1.84
C VAL A 129 -15.09 -2.76 -0.78
N THR A 130 -14.13 -1.85 -0.67
CA THR A 130 -14.18 -0.70 0.24
C THR A 130 -14.92 0.52 -0.33
N GLY A 131 -15.34 0.46 -1.62
CA GLY A 131 -16.04 1.56 -2.30
C GLY A 131 -15.14 2.75 -2.65
N LEU A 132 -13.82 2.62 -2.53
CA LEU A 132 -12.88 3.73 -2.76
C LEU A 132 -12.47 3.88 -4.22
N LEU A 133 -12.56 2.83 -5.04
CA LEU A 133 -12.10 2.84 -6.43
C LEU A 133 -12.60 4.04 -7.25
N PRO A 134 -13.88 4.46 -7.15
CA PRO A 134 -14.40 5.59 -7.94
C PRO A 134 -13.87 6.98 -7.54
N LEU A 135 -13.03 7.06 -6.50
CA LEU A 135 -12.42 8.33 -6.06
C LEU A 135 -11.18 8.69 -6.89
N PHE A 136 -10.57 7.72 -7.56
CA PHE A 136 -9.27 7.86 -8.19
C PHE A 136 -9.37 7.87 -9.72
N ASP A 137 -8.60 8.75 -10.35
CA ASP A 137 -8.50 8.87 -11.81
C ASP A 137 -7.64 7.74 -12.40
N THR A 138 -6.69 7.21 -11.63
CA THR A 138 -5.84 6.09 -12.03
C THR A 138 -5.35 5.28 -10.83
N VAL A 139 -5.06 4.00 -11.09
CA VAL A 139 -4.44 3.09 -10.13
C VAL A 139 -3.14 2.57 -10.74
N VAL A 140 -2.03 2.75 -10.05
CA VAL A 140 -0.71 2.23 -10.40
C VAL A 140 -0.30 1.21 -9.35
N THR A 141 0.19 0.06 -9.82
CA THR A 141 0.51 -1.08 -8.98
C THR A 141 1.93 -1.59 -9.26
N ARG A 142 2.38 -2.56 -8.49
CA ARG A 142 3.66 -3.23 -8.72
C ARG A 142 3.77 -3.82 -10.14
N ASP A 143 2.65 -4.21 -10.72
CA ASP A 143 2.60 -4.88 -12.04
C ASP A 143 2.84 -3.90 -13.21
N ASP A 144 2.73 -2.60 -12.97
CA ASP A 144 2.86 -1.55 -14.00
C ASP A 144 4.28 -1.03 -14.16
N VAL A 145 5.20 -1.43 -13.26
CA VAL A 145 6.54 -0.86 -13.17
C VAL A 145 7.62 -1.94 -13.16
N ARG A 146 8.81 -1.57 -13.59
CA ARG A 146 9.96 -2.48 -13.53
C ARG A 146 10.45 -2.68 -12.10
N TYR A 147 10.53 -1.59 -11.33
CA TYR A 147 11.03 -1.61 -9.97
C TYR A 147 9.92 -1.12 -9.02
N GLY A 148 9.59 -1.95 -8.02
CA GLY A 148 8.66 -1.58 -6.95
C GLY A 148 9.34 -0.72 -5.88
N LYS A 149 8.55 -0.25 -4.89
CA LYS A 149 9.08 0.43 -3.70
C LYS A 149 10.22 -0.38 -3.07
N PRO A 150 11.32 0.26 -2.67
CA PRO A 150 11.52 1.69 -2.48
C PRO A 150 11.95 2.47 -3.73
N ALA A 151 11.95 1.87 -4.95
CA ALA A 151 12.17 2.63 -6.16
C ALA A 151 11.00 3.60 -6.43
N PRO A 152 11.26 4.78 -7.05
CA PRO A 152 10.23 5.82 -7.21
C PRO A 152 9.22 5.53 -8.33
N ASP A 153 9.35 4.42 -9.06
CA ASP A 153 8.71 4.16 -10.34
C ASP A 153 7.19 4.24 -10.28
N VAL A 154 6.56 3.67 -9.23
CA VAL A 154 5.08 3.71 -9.07
C VAL A 154 4.57 5.15 -8.90
N TYR A 155 5.29 5.98 -8.14
CA TYR A 155 4.93 7.38 -7.92
C TYR A 155 5.18 8.24 -9.15
N LEU A 156 6.30 8.04 -9.85
CA LEU A 156 6.60 8.72 -11.11
C LEU A 156 5.57 8.37 -12.19
N LEU A 157 5.16 7.10 -12.27
CA LEU A 157 4.12 6.67 -13.20
C LEU A 157 2.77 7.29 -12.84
N ALA A 158 2.40 7.31 -11.55
CA ALA A 158 1.17 7.94 -11.09
C ALA A 158 1.11 9.43 -11.47
N ALA A 159 2.16 10.21 -11.18
CA ALA A 159 2.23 11.61 -11.55
C ALA A 159 2.12 11.82 -13.07
N ARG A 160 2.80 10.97 -13.85
CA ARG A 160 2.74 11.01 -15.32
C ARG A 160 1.33 10.75 -15.86
N LEU A 161 0.61 9.74 -15.31
CA LEU A 161 -0.76 9.43 -15.73
C LEU A 161 -1.76 10.51 -15.34
N LEU A 162 -1.52 11.21 -14.23
CA LEU A 162 -2.30 12.39 -13.84
C LEU A 162 -1.95 13.66 -14.65
N GLY A 163 -0.88 13.64 -15.45
CA GLY A 163 -0.41 14.80 -16.20
C GLY A 163 0.18 15.91 -15.32
N VAL A 164 0.71 15.56 -14.13
CA VAL A 164 1.20 16.50 -13.12
C VAL A 164 2.69 16.26 -12.86
N ALA A 165 3.45 17.33 -12.64
CA ALA A 165 4.85 17.22 -12.24
C ALA A 165 4.94 16.62 -10.81
N PRO A 166 5.88 15.68 -10.54
CA PRO A 166 5.97 15.01 -9.23
C PRO A 166 6.07 15.98 -8.04
N HIS A 167 6.82 17.06 -8.17
CA HIS A 167 6.99 18.07 -7.10
C HIS A 167 5.70 18.83 -6.76
N ALA A 168 4.68 18.76 -7.62
CA ALA A 168 3.35 19.35 -7.37
C ALA A 168 2.34 18.29 -6.83
N CYS A 169 2.80 17.08 -6.55
CA CYS A 169 2.02 16.02 -5.93
C CYS A 169 2.30 15.93 -4.43
N VAL A 170 1.25 15.59 -3.67
CA VAL A 170 1.39 15.16 -2.27
C VAL A 170 1.07 13.66 -2.19
N ALA A 171 2.02 12.87 -1.67
CA ALA A 171 1.86 11.44 -1.45
C ALA A 171 1.46 11.15 0.00
N TYR A 172 0.59 10.14 0.20
CA TYR A 172 0.20 9.61 1.51
C TYR A 172 0.73 8.20 1.65
N GLU A 173 1.42 7.93 2.75
CA GLU A 173 2.14 6.67 2.97
C GLU A 173 2.24 6.28 4.44
N ASP A 174 2.36 4.95 4.70
CA ASP A 174 2.48 4.38 6.04
C ASP A 174 3.76 3.54 6.24
N THR A 175 4.62 3.40 5.21
CA THR A 175 5.83 2.58 5.28
C THR A 175 7.09 3.39 4.99
N ASP A 176 8.24 2.98 5.57
CA ASP A 176 9.51 3.65 5.28
C ASP A 176 9.94 3.47 3.82
N GLU A 177 9.68 2.29 3.23
CA GLU A 177 9.98 2.04 1.81
C GLU A 177 9.13 2.93 0.90
N GLY A 178 7.84 3.09 1.22
CA GLY A 178 6.93 3.93 0.43
C GLY A 178 7.20 5.42 0.60
N VAL A 179 7.45 5.88 1.82
CA VAL A 179 7.91 7.26 2.09
C VAL A 179 9.19 7.55 1.31
N GLY A 180 10.18 6.64 1.36
CA GLY A 180 11.42 6.77 0.61
C GLY A 180 11.19 6.83 -0.91
N ALA A 181 10.30 5.99 -1.44
CA ALA A 181 9.96 5.97 -2.87
C ALA A 181 9.29 7.27 -3.33
N ALA A 182 8.33 7.80 -2.56
CA ALA A 182 7.64 9.04 -2.88
C ALA A 182 8.59 10.25 -2.80
N LEU A 183 9.46 10.31 -1.78
CA LEU A 183 10.51 11.34 -1.68
C LEU A 183 11.50 11.25 -2.84
N ALA A 184 11.93 10.05 -3.23
CA ALA A 184 12.81 9.83 -4.38
C ALA A 184 12.15 10.22 -5.72
N ALA A 185 10.81 10.14 -5.80
CA ALA A 185 10.05 10.67 -6.93
C ALA A 185 9.97 12.21 -6.94
N GLY A 186 10.39 12.90 -5.88
CA GLY A 186 10.33 14.34 -5.73
C GLY A 186 8.98 14.88 -5.24
N MET A 187 8.15 14.03 -4.62
CA MET A 187 6.86 14.43 -4.04
C MET A 187 7.01 14.95 -2.61
N THR A 188 6.06 15.78 -2.17
CA THR A 188 5.84 16.01 -0.74
C THR A 188 5.14 14.79 -0.14
N VAL A 189 5.56 14.34 1.06
CA VAL A 189 4.98 13.14 1.68
C VAL A 189 4.31 13.49 3.01
N ILE A 190 3.12 12.94 3.20
CA ILE A 190 2.42 12.89 4.47
C ILE A 190 2.48 11.44 4.96
N ASP A 191 3.26 11.22 6.03
CA ASP A 191 3.26 9.95 6.77
C ASP A 191 1.97 9.85 7.58
N VAL A 192 1.15 8.83 7.28
CA VAL A 192 -0.16 8.67 7.92
C VAL A 192 -0.10 7.96 9.27
N ARG A 193 1.01 7.27 9.60
CA ARG A 193 1.17 6.47 10.83
C ARG A 193 0.80 7.23 12.11
N PRO A 194 1.26 8.50 12.31
CA PRO A 194 0.91 9.24 13.52
C PRO A 194 -0.59 9.53 13.67
N SER A 195 -1.32 9.51 12.57
CA SER A 195 -2.76 9.75 12.56
C SER A 195 -3.58 8.48 12.75
N LEU A 196 -3.02 7.32 12.37
CA LEU A 196 -3.68 6.02 12.50
C LEU A 196 -3.49 5.39 13.90
N GLN A 197 -2.36 5.67 14.57
CA GLN A 197 -2.03 5.11 15.91
C GLN A 197 -2.75 5.80 17.08
N GLY A 198 -3.53 6.83 16.87
CA GLY A 198 -4.01 7.75 17.91
C GLY A 198 -5.40 7.49 18.48
N ARG A 199 -5.99 6.28 18.39
CA ARG A 199 -7.27 5.94 19.04
C ARG A 199 -7.33 4.46 19.44
N THR A 200 -6.78 4.15 20.59
CA THR A 200 -7.25 3.05 21.44
C THR A 200 -8.38 3.56 22.34
#